data_7a3b8977b463707103a4b51647e40b29
#
_entry.id   7a3b8977b463707103a4b51647e40b29
#
_cell.length_a   1.000
_cell.length_b   1.000
_cell.length_c   1.000
_cell.angle_alpha   90.00
_cell.angle_beta   90.00
_cell.angle_gamma   90.00
#
_symmetry.space_group_name_H-M   'P 1'
#
loop_
_entity.id
_entity.type
_entity.pdbx_description
1 polymer ?
#
loop_
_entity_poly.entity_id
_entity_poly.type
_entity_poly.pdbx_seq_one_letter_code
_entity_poly.pdbx_strand_id
1 'polypeptide(L)'
;LLLSRQEPRQGYRSAVRYLWKRYGENGVNLAENLNDNPRYPENRTLEAWRKSIWAEKAEEDYFSLKKEGVTVGGLTGRRQGEWFSRTDTKKDVWFGCWLQELVTGYGLALYGRRSGQEIWKKRAQEMLNYILKAPRTKGMFPVICYVEKDGSENWQNDDGWAGYQREFHTMPMSWTAWLMLRWGKELCPERQKEILDFCRPYADFLQKAQNPNGCIPSWFSPDGIPSRAQFRDFNAETASSALFLLEYGDMVQDAAALACGRRALSFVTDQVLPRNRWYDFETFLSCSKKSFGFYDSITAQYPQCNLSAIHAAAAYLVHYRITQRPEDLEQAEAVLDYLLLTQQLWNHPLMHIKAFGGFTVQNTDHEWSDVREGICAVILYHYYLATGRTEYLERSIAAARSGFEVLPFENWAHCGYEGLQYDSSLLWGGGVVMAAAEYLNDRLGTLAIDADAIKGFGVDNCVVTGVTLSGGVLSVTADLSRHPQGSPLTMSLFDVGKRVRRVILNGEEIAAGPWQTFPEKL
;
A
#
# COMPACT_ATOMS: atom_id res chain seq x y z
N LEU A 1 -12.58 19.15 24.11
CA LEU A 1 -13.71 19.22 23.19
C LEU A 1 -13.35 20.22 22.10
N LEU A 2 -13.12 19.73 20.88
CA LEU A 2 -12.96 20.58 19.70
C LEU A 2 -14.37 21.00 19.26
N LEU A 3 -14.86 22.11 19.80
CA LEU A 3 -16.07 22.74 19.30
C LEU A 3 -15.66 23.69 18.17
N SER A 4 -15.61 23.19 16.94
CA SER A 4 -15.48 24.04 15.77
C SER A 4 -16.83 24.15 15.06
N ARG A 5 -17.18 25.35 14.60
CA ARG A 5 -18.33 25.58 13.70
C ARG A 5 -17.97 25.29 12.24
N GLN A 6 -16.91 24.53 12.00
CA GLN A 6 -16.43 24.21 10.67
C GLN A 6 -17.25 23.07 10.06
N GLU A 7 -17.23 22.98 8.74
CA GLU A 7 -17.76 21.85 8.01
C GLU A 7 -17.17 20.54 8.56
N PRO A 8 -17.95 19.45 8.65
CA PRO A 8 -17.52 18.20 9.28
C PRO A 8 -16.17 17.69 8.80
N ARG A 9 -15.82 17.88 7.52
CA ARG A 9 -14.53 17.46 6.95
C ARG A 9 -13.33 18.24 7.48
N GLN A 10 -13.48 19.54 7.71
CA GLN A 10 -12.44 20.34 8.34
C GLN A 10 -12.22 19.92 9.79
N GLY A 11 -13.27 19.38 10.42
CA GLY A 11 -13.20 18.77 11.73
C GLY A 11 -12.31 17.54 11.78
N TYR A 12 -12.33 16.68 10.75
CA TYR A 12 -11.45 15.50 10.69
C TYR A 12 -9.97 15.89 10.69
N ARG A 13 -9.54 16.83 9.85
CA ARG A 13 -8.16 17.31 9.83
C ARG A 13 -7.70 17.81 11.20
N SER A 14 -8.51 18.62 11.84
CA SER A 14 -8.20 19.13 13.18
C SER A 14 -8.12 18.01 14.23
N ALA A 15 -9.02 17.04 14.16
CA ALA A 15 -9.03 15.89 15.05
C ALA A 15 -7.79 14.99 14.81
N VAL A 16 -7.50 14.64 13.57
CA VAL A 16 -6.34 13.81 13.19
C VAL A 16 -5.04 14.42 13.68
N ARG A 17 -4.83 15.72 13.43
CA ARG A 17 -3.63 16.43 13.87
C ARG A 17 -3.53 16.55 15.38
N TYR A 18 -4.65 16.87 16.05
CA TYR A 18 -4.67 16.93 17.50
C TYR A 18 -4.35 15.58 18.14
N LEU A 19 -5.00 14.52 17.66
CA LEU A 19 -4.81 13.17 18.18
C LEU A 19 -3.38 12.69 17.95
N TRP A 20 -2.81 12.90 16.75
CA TRP A 20 -1.42 12.57 16.48
C TRP A 20 -0.47 13.33 17.39
N LYS A 21 -0.59 14.66 17.45
CA LYS A 21 0.24 15.49 18.30
C LYS A 21 0.17 15.11 19.78
N ARG A 22 -1.00 14.65 20.23
CA ARG A 22 -1.23 14.32 21.63
C ARG A 22 -0.75 12.93 22.02
N TYR A 23 -0.85 11.96 21.12
CA TYR A 23 -0.66 10.55 21.42
C TYR A 23 0.34 9.83 20.54
N GLY A 24 0.51 10.22 19.29
CA GLY A 24 1.34 9.54 18.28
C GLY A 24 2.68 10.20 18.01
N GLU A 25 2.80 11.53 18.21
CA GLU A 25 4.01 12.29 17.90
C GLU A 25 5.21 11.77 18.69
N ASN A 26 6.31 11.56 17.99
CA ASN A 26 7.53 10.91 18.49
C ASN A 26 7.37 9.44 18.87
N GLY A 27 6.22 8.83 18.62
CA GLY A 27 5.97 7.43 18.92
C GLY A 27 6.93 6.47 18.21
N VAL A 28 7.36 6.82 17.02
CA VAL A 28 8.39 6.08 16.27
C VAL A 28 9.73 6.03 17.03
N ASN A 29 10.03 7.05 17.83
CA ASN A 29 11.26 7.14 18.60
C ASN A 29 11.12 6.60 20.04
N LEU A 30 10.00 5.97 20.37
CA LEU A 30 9.86 5.26 21.63
C LEU A 30 10.39 3.82 21.51
N ALA A 31 11.26 3.43 22.43
CA ALA A 31 11.84 2.08 22.43
C ALA A 31 10.78 0.97 22.51
N GLU A 32 9.64 1.24 23.14
CA GLU A 32 8.51 0.33 23.23
C GLU A 32 7.82 0.05 21.90
N ASN A 33 7.98 0.94 20.92
CA ASN A 33 7.42 0.81 19.56
C ASN A 33 8.43 0.26 18.53
N LEU A 34 9.59 -0.18 18.98
CA LEU A 34 10.48 -0.96 18.13
C LEU A 34 9.90 -2.36 17.91
N ASN A 35 10.24 -2.94 16.76
CA ASN A 35 9.87 -4.30 16.40
C ASN A 35 10.50 -5.30 17.39
N ASP A 36 9.82 -5.54 18.47
CA ASP A 36 10.29 -6.35 19.60
C ASP A 36 9.20 -7.32 20.02
N ASN A 37 8.75 -8.16 19.08
CA ASN A 37 7.78 -9.19 19.40
C ASN A 37 8.47 -10.32 20.17
N PRO A 38 8.18 -10.54 21.45
CA PRO A 38 8.83 -11.56 22.26
C PRO A 38 8.54 -12.99 21.78
N ARG A 39 7.52 -13.19 20.95
CA ARG A 39 7.21 -14.50 20.36
C ARG A 39 8.17 -14.90 19.24
N TYR A 40 8.82 -13.91 18.61
CA TYR A 40 9.73 -14.10 17.48
C TYR A 40 11.02 -13.31 17.70
N PRO A 41 11.77 -13.63 18.75
CA PRO A 41 12.96 -12.87 19.14
C PRO A 41 14.06 -12.85 18.08
N GLU A 42 14.10 -13.88 17.24
CA GLU A 42 15.03 -14.02 16.13
C GLU A 42 14.72 -13.07 14.94
N ASN A 43 13.47 -12.65 14.80
CA ASN A 43 12.96 -11.90 13.66
C ASN A 43 12.67 -10.43 14.02
N ARG A 44 13.57 -9.77 14.71
CA ARG A 44 13.38 -8.39 15.20
C ARG A 44 13.92 -7.30 14.31
N THR A 45 14.75 -7.64 13.35
CA THR A 45 15.36 -6.69 12.42
C THR A 45 14.81 -6.87 11.02
N LEU A 46 14.84 -5.81 10.23
CA LEU A 46 14.49 -5.90 8.81
C LEU A 46 15.35 -6.94 8.08
N GLU A 47 16.62 -7.08 8.47
CA GLU A 47 17.50 -8.09 7.85
C GLU A 47 17.08 -9.51 8.20
N ALA A 48 16.65 -9.77 9.43
CA ALA A 48 16.10 -11.08 9.81
C ALA A 48 14.80 -11.40 9.03
N TRP A 49 13.92 -10.42 8.88
CA TRP A 49 12.71 -10.56 8.05
C TRP A 49 13.03 -10.78 6.57
N ARG A 50 14.04 -10.11 6.02
CA ARG A 50 14.52 -10.34 4.65
C ARG A 50 14.96 -11.78 4.44
N LYS A 51 15.71 -12.31 5.38
CA LYS A 51 16.13 -13.72 5.33
C LYS A 51 14.91 -14.65 5.36
N SER A 52 14.04 -14.48 6.31
CA SER A 52 12.86 -15.35 6.47
C SER A 52 11.89 -15.24 5.29
N ILE A 53 11.55 -14.02 4.87
CA ILE A 53 10.51 -13.80 3.85
C ILE A 53 11.07 -13.97 2.44
N TRP A 54 12.17 -13.29 2.11
CA TRP A 54 12.69 -13.33 0.74
C TRP A 54 13.56 -14.56 0.47
N ALA A 55 14.53 -14.85 1.32
CA ALA A 55 15.49 -15.92 1.05
C ALA A 55 14.94 -17.31 1.33
N GLU A 56 14.00 -17.46 2.24
CA GLU A 56 13.42 -18.77 2.61
C GLU A 56 12.04 -18.93 2.00
N LYS A 57 11.08 -18.11 2.41
CA LYS A 57 9.69 -18.30 2.05
C LYS A 57 9.38 -18.03 0.58
N ALA A 58 9.90 -16.94 0.01
CA ALA A 58 9.73 -16.68 -1.41
C ALA A 58 10.44 -17.72 -2.29
N GLU A 59 11.52 -18.37 -1.79
CA GLU A 59 12.14 -19.50 -2.46
C GLU A 59 11.21 -20.73 -2.50
N GLU A 60 10.52 -20.99 -1.40
CA GLU A 60 9.61 -22.13 -1.30
C GLU A 60 8.33 -21.97 -2.11
N ASP A 61 7.78 -20.76 -2.13
CA ASP A 61 6.49 -20.46 -2.76
C ASP A 61 6.60 -20.14 -4.24
N TYR A 62 7.82 -19.83 -4.72
CA TYR A 62 8.05 -19.48 -6.11
C TYR A 62 7.94 -20.70 -7.04
N PHE A 63 7.26 -20.49 -8.16
CA PHE A 63 7.26 -21.43 -9.27
C PHE A 63 7.41 -20.72 -10.61
N SER A 64 7.82 -21.45 -11.63
CA SER A 64 7.87 -20.92 -13.00
C SER A 64 7.45 -21.96 -14.03
N LEU A 65 6.96 -21.49 -15.16
CA LEU A 65 6.62 -22.27 -16.33
C LEU A 65 7.04 -21.57 -17.62
N LYS A 66 7.05 -22.32 -18.72
CA LYS A 66 7.25 -21.77 -20.06
C LYS A 66 5.90 -21.54 -20.72
N LYS A 67 5.65 -20.33 -21.19
CA LYS A 67 4.45 -19.94 -21.93
C LYS A 67 4.85 -19.21 -23.21
N GLU A 68 4.56 -19.81 -24.36
CA GLU A 68 4.90 -19.22 -25.68
C GLU A 68 6.39 -18.80 -25.78
N GLY A 69 7.29 -19.62 -25.26
CA GLY A 69 8.74 -19.35 -25.28
C GLY A 69 9.24 -18.38 -24.19
N VAL A 70 8.34 -17.71 -23.44
CA VAL A 70 8.68 -16.82 -22.34
C VAL A 70 8.58 -17.56 -21.01
N THR A 71 9.50 -17.31 -20.08
CA THR A 71 9.35 -17.79 -18.69
C THR A 71 8.42 -16.85 -17.95
N VAL A 72 7.37 -17.40 -17.37
CA VAL A 72 6.46 -16.76 -16.44
C VAL A 72 6.63 -17.39 -15.08
N GLY A 73 6.37 -16.64 -14.03
CA GLY A 73 6.50 -17.15 -12.65
C GLY A 73 5.51 -16.47 -11.71
N GLY A 74 5.38 -17.01 -10.53
CA GLY A 74 4.53 -16.48 -9.50
C GLY A 74 4.85 -17.06 -8.14
N LEU A 75 4.25 -16.47 -7.12
CA LEU A 75 4.28 -16.96 -5.76
C LEU A 75 2.92 -17.58 -5.46
N THR A 76 2.91 -18.85 -5.05
CA THR A 76 1.64 -19.53 -4.76
C THR A 76 1.06 -19.09 -3.42
N GLY A 77 -0.24 -18.76 -3.40
CA GLY A 77 -0.97 -18.40 -2.19
C GLY A 77 -1.55 -19.59 -1.39
N ARG A 78 -1.39 -20.81 -1.87
CA ARG A 78 -2.12 -21.98 -1.36
C ARG A 78 -1.66 -22.58 -0.05
N ARG A 79 -0.70 -22.00 0.61
CA ARG A 79 -0.29 -22.50 1.94
C ARG A 79 -1.17 -21.97 3.07
N GLN A 80 -2.37 -21.55 2.75
CA GLN A 80 -3.28 -21.06 3.75
C GLN A 80 -4.00 -22.21 4.45
N GLY A 81 -3.87 -22.17 5.75
CA GLY A 81 -4.48 -23.00 6.75
C GLY A 81 -5.73 -23.82 6.44
N GLU A 82 -6.56 -24.04 7.39
CA GLU A 82 -7.73 -24.93 7.32
C GLU A 82 -8.78 -24.59 6.25
N TRP A 83 -8.75 -23.39 5.71
CA TRP A 83 -9.71 -22.90 4.71
C TRP A 83 -9.47 -23.44 3.30
N PHE A 84 -8.22 -23.79 2.98
CA PHE A 84 -7.84 -24.34 1.70
C PHE A 84 -7.18 -25.70 1.89
N SER A 85 -7.69 -26.72 1.24
CA SER A 85 -7.19 -28.08 1.36
C SER A 85 -5.70 -28.18 1.02
N ARG A 86 -4.86 -28.48 1.99
CA ARG A 86 -3.41 -28.71 1.84
C ARG A 86 -3.06 -29.88 0.91
N THR A 87 -4.02 -30.67 0.53
CA THR A 87 -3.83 -31.81 -0.40
C THR A 87 -3.88 -31.39 -1.85
N ASP A 88 -4.25 -30.14 -2.12
CA ASP A 88 -4.36 -29.63 -3.46
C ASP A 88 -2.97 -29.20 -3.98
N THR A 89 -2.54 -29.86 -5.04
CA THR A 89 -1.22 -29.63 -5.67
C THR A 89 -1.27 -28.56 -6.75
N LYS A 90 -2.38 -27.89 -6.91
CA LYS A 90 -2.52 -26.76 -7.81
C LYS A 90 -1.74 -25.58 -7.26
N LYS A 91 -1.21 -24.76 -8.13
CA LYS A 91 -0.61 -23.46 -7.80
C LYS A 91 -1.57 -22.37 -8.19
N ASP A 92 -1.49 -21.23 -7.53
CA ASP A 92 -2.32 -20.08 -7.83
C ASP A 92 -1.48 -18.81 -7.82
N VAL A 93 -1.84 -17.88 -8.68
CA VAL A 93 -1.23 -16.56 -8.76
C VAL A 93 -2.35 -15.53 -8.70
N TRP A 94 -2.23 -14.58 -7.79
CA TRP A 94 -3.25 -13.57 -7.54
C TRP A 94 -2.68 -12.17 -7.72
N PHE A 95 -3.16 -11.45 -8.70
CA PHE A 95 -2.66 -10.12 -9.05
C PHE A 95 -3.46 -8.98 -8.44
N GLY A 96 -4.66 -9.22 -7.97
CA GLY A 96 -5.58 -8.20 -7.49
C GLY A 96 -6.07 -8.39 -6.07
N CYS A 97 -6.84 -7.42 -5.59
CA CYS A 97 -7.45 -7.40 -4.26
C CYS A 97 -6.44 -7.44 -3.11
N TRP A 98 -6.59 -8.41 -2.22
CA TRP A 98 -5.75 -8.55 -1.03
C TRP A 98 -4.40 -9.17 -1.34
N LEU A 99 -4.44 -10.17 -2.21
CA LEU A 99 -3.25 -10.91 -2.64
C LEU A 99 -2.60 -10.12 -3.76
N GLN A 100 -1.42 -9.62 -3.51
CA GLN A 100 -0.84 -8.60 -4.36
C GLN A 100 0.49 -9.08 -4.91
N GLU A 101 0.40 -9.99 -5.88
CA GLU A 101 1.55 -10.56 -6.58
C GLU A 101 2.52 -9.49 -7.04
N LEU A 102 2.03 -8.41 -7.67
CA LEU A 102 2.90 -7.34 -8.17
C LEU A 102 3.46 -6.44 -7.08
N VAL A 103 2.77 -6.26 -5.95
CA VAL A 103 3.35 -5.55 -4.80
C VAL A 103 4.48 -6.35 -4.19
N THR A 104 4.24 -7.66 -3.97
CA THR A 104 5.25 -8.58 -3.45
C THR A 104 6.46 -8.67 -4.39
N GLY A 105 6.21 -8.84 -5.69
CA GLY A 105 7.27 -8.85 -6.72
C GLY A 105 8.06 -7.55 -6.79
N TYR A 106 7.41 -6.40 -6.56
CA TYR A 106 8.10 -5.12 -6.47
C TYR A 106 9.11 -5.12 -5.30
N GLY A 107 8.69 -5.55 -4.12
CA GLY A 107 9.57 -5.71 -2.96
C GLY A 107 10.73 -6.68 -3.23
N LEU A 108 10.44 -7.80 -3.89
CA LEU A 108 11.43 -8.80 -4.29
C LEU A 108 12.48 -8.22 -5.26
N ALA A 109 12.05 -7.39 -6.22
CA ALA A 109 12.96 -6.70 -7.14
C ALA A 109 13.88 -5.71 -6.40
N LEU A 110 13.35 -4.94 -5.44
CA LEU A 110 14.16 -4.05 -4.60
C LEU A 110 15.16 -4.82 -3.75
N TYR A 111 14.74 -5.92 -3.16
CA TYR A 111 15.62 -6.82 -2.42
C TYR A 111 16.76 -7.36 -3.31
N GLY A 112 16.41 -7.85 -4.51
CA GLY A 112 17.41 -8.32 -5.48
C GLY A 112 18.41 -7.25 -5.89
N ARG A 113 17.94 -6.01 -6.10
CA ARG A 113 18.80 -4.86 -6.41
C ARG A 113 19.79 -4.57 -5.27
N ARG A 114 19.29 -4.52 -4.05
CA ARG A 114 20.08 -4.19 -2.85
C ARG A 114 21.06 -5.29 -2.48
N SER A 115 20.63 -6.56 -2.56
CA SER A 115 21.49 -7.71 -2.23
C SER A 115 22.48 -8.10 -3.34
N GLY A 116 22.37 -7.48 -4.53
CA GLY A 116 23.15 -7.86 -5.70
C GLY A 116 22.81 -9.23 -6.29
N GLN A 117 21.69 -9.82 -5.89
CA GLN A 117 21.27 -11.15 -6.32
C GLN A 117 20.30 -11.07 -7.51
N GLU A 118 20.82 -11.29 -8.72
CA GLU A 118 20.05 -11.20 -9.96
C GLU A 118 18.86 -12.18 -10.05
N ILE A 119 18.91 -13.29 -9.30
CA ILE A 119 17.83 -14.27 -9.30
C ILE A 119 16.48 -13.65 -8.86
N TRP A 120 16.51 -12.79 -7.86
CA TRP A 120 15.30 -12.15 -7.35
C TRP A 120 14.71 -11.14 -8.33
N LYS A 121 15.57 -10.34 -8.98
CA LYS A 121 15.13 -9.45 -10.05
C LYS A 121 14.51 -10.22 -11.22
N LYS A 122 15.13 -11.32 -11.60
CA LYS A 122 14.63 -12.19 -12.65
C LYS A 122 13.26 -12.76 -12.30
N ARG A 123 13.07 -13.29 -11.08
CA ARG A 123 11.79 -13.81 -10.62
C ARG A 123 10.70 -12.74 -10.61
N ALA A 124 11.03 -11.56 -10.12
CA ALA A 124 10.11 -10.42 -10.18
C ALA A 124 9.68 -10.11 -11.63
N GLN A 125 10.60 -10.11 -12.59
CA GLN A 125 10.28 -9.94 -14.01
C GLN A 125 9.40 -11.08 -14.55
N GLU A 126 9.60 -12.31 -14.10
CA GLU A 126 8.79 -13.47 -14.49
C GLU A 126 7.35 -13.36 -13.96
N MET A 127 7.16 -12.73 -12.79
CA MET A 127 5.83 -12.39 -12.26
C MET A 127 5.13 -11.33 -13.12
N LEU A 128 5.84 -10.30 -13.55
CA LEU A 128 5.30 -9.33 -14.52
C LEU A 128 4.99 -9.99 -15.86
N ASN A 129 5.84 -10.91 -16.35
CA ASN A 129 5.56 -11.66 -17.59
C ASN A 129 4.25 -12.42 -17.50
N TYR A 130 3.90 -12.92 -16.32
CA TYR A 130 2.70 -13.73 -16.16
C TYR A 130 1.43 -12.91 -16.39
N ILE A 131 1.28 -11.76 -15.76
CA ILE A 131 0.10 -10.90 -15.98
C ILE A 131 0.05 -10.34 -17.40
N LEU A 132 1.19 -10.08 -18.03
CA LEU A 132 1.25 -9.64 -19.42
C LEU A 132 0.74 -10.71 -20.40
N LYS A 133 0.67 -11.98 -19.98
CA LYS A 133 0.09 -13.10 -20.72
C LYS A 133 -1.37 -13.42 -20.36
N ALA A 134 -2.00 -12.61 -19.51
CA ALA A 134 -3.40 -12.80 -19.16
C ALA A 134 -4.30 -12.65 -20.40
N PRO A 135 -5.30 -13.53 -20.58
CA PRO A 135 -6.21 -13.44 -21.71
C PRO A 135 -7.05 -12.15 -21.67
N ARG A 136 -7.54 -11.73 -22.81
CA ARG A 136 -8.32 -10.50 -22.95
C ARG A 136 -9.77 -10.78 -23.34
N THR A 137 -10.68 -10.05 -22.71
CA THR A 137 -12.10 -10.07 -23.06
C THR A 137 -12.60 -8.64 -23.13
N LYS A 138 -12.83 -8.12 -24.34
CA LYS A 138 -13.32 -6.72 -24.57
C LYS A 138 -12.53 -5.63 -23.85
N GLY A 139 -11.21 -5.79 -23.71
CA GLY A 139 -10.33 -4.87 -23.01
C GLY A 139 -10.08 -5.25 -21.54
N MET A 140 -10.98 -5.99 -20.91
CA MET A 140 -10.82 -6.52 -19.55
C MET A 140 -9.83 -7.70 -19.51
N PHE A 141 -9.32 -8.04 -18.34
CA PHE A 141 -8.41 -9.15 -18.12
C PHE A 141 -8.65 -9.81 -16.75
N PRO A 142 -8.48 -11.13 -16.65
CA PRO A 142 -8.57 -11.82 -15.37
C PRO A 142 -7.36 -11.50 -14.48
N VAL A 143 -7.57 -11.58 -13.16
CA VAL A 143 -6.57 -11.21 -12.15
C VAL A 143 -6.09 -12.38 -11.31
N ILE A 144 -6.62 -13.59 -11.54
CA ILE A 144 -6.22 -14.81 -10.83
C ILE A 144 -5.98 -15.90 -11.85
N CYS A 145 -4.94 -16.68 -11.64
CA CYS A 145 -4.66 -17.88 -12.42
C CYS A 145 -4.41 -19.08 -11.51
N TYR A 146 -5.19 -20.14 -11.70
CA TYR A 146 -4.93 -21.45 -11.10
C TYR A 146 -4.16 -22.30 -12.10
N VAL A 147 -3.03 -22.85 -11.67
CA VAL A 147 -2.18 -23.72 -12.47
C VAL A 147 -2.37 -25.15 -12.00
N GLU A 148 -2.89 -25.99 -12.88
CA GLU A 148 -3.12 -27.41 -12.59
C GLU A 148 -1.81 -28.21 -12.60
N LYS A 149 -1.85 -29.46 -12.14
CA LYS A 149 -0.66 -30.35 -12.11
C LYS A 149 -0.01 -30.60 -13.47
N ASP A 150 -0.82 -30.59 -14.51
CA ASP A 150 -0.37 -30.80 -15.89
C ASP A 150 0.17 -29.52 -16.55
N GLY A 151 0.17 -28.41 -15.79
CA GLY A 151 0.60 -27.08 -16.28
C GLY A 151 -0.51 -26.31 -17.03
N SER A 152 -1.72 -26.86 -17.13
CA SER A 152 -2.85 -26.13 -17.69
C SER A 152 -3.25 -24.98 -16.77
N GLU A 153 -3.75 -23.90 -17.38
CA GLU A 153 -4.11 -22.65 -16.70
C GLU A 153 -5.62 -22.46 -16.69
N ASN A 154 -6.15 -22.08 -15.52
CA ASN A 154 -7.54 -21.68 -15.35
C ASN A 154 -7.59 -20.25 -14.83
N TRP A 155 -7.78 -19.29 -15.73
CA TRP A 155 -7.89 -17.88 -15.40
C TRP A 155 -9.28 -17.54 -14.87
N GLN A 156 -9.32 -16.85 -13.73
CA GLN A 156 -10.53 -16.38 -13.05
C GLN A 156 -10.58 -14.85 -13.09
N ASN A 157 -11.77 -14.31 -13.29
CA ASN A 157 -11.98 -12.87 -13.42
C ASN A 157 -12.09 -12.16 -12.06
N ASP A 158 -12.37 -12.89 -11.01
CA ASP A 158 -12.54 -12.44 -9.65
C ASP A 158 -11.99 -13.48 -8.69
N ASP A 159 -11.73 -13.06 -7.44
CA ASP A 159 -11.18 -13.92 -6.39
C ASP A 159 -12.11 -15.07 -5.95
N GLY A 160 -13.36 -15.05 -6.38
CA GLY A 160 -14.37 -16.03 -6.02
C GLY A 160 -14.93 -15.88 -4.61
N TRP A 161 -14.40 -14.96 -3.82
CA TRP A 161 -14.85 -14.73 -2.45
C TRP A 161 -16.30 -14.26 -2.40
N ALA A 162 -16.65 -13.40 -3.35
CA ALA A 162 -18.03 -12.97 -3.56
C ALA A 162 -18.88 -13.96 -4.37
N GLY A 163 -18.30 -15.03 -4.88
CA GLY A 163 -18.98 -16.02 -5.72
C GLY A 163 -19.18 -15.59 -7.18
N TYR A 164 -18.41 -14.62 -7.66
CA TYR A 164 -18.60 -13.97 -8.96
C TYR A 164 -17.47 -14.26 -9.98
N GLN A 165 -16.82 -15.40 -9.88
CA GLN A 165 -15.61 -15.78 -10.64
C GLN A 165 -15.71 -15.61 -12.15
N ARG A 166 -16.93 -15.59 -12.71
CA ARG A 166 -17.16 -15.37 -14.15
C ARG A 166 -17.28 -13.91 -14.55
N GLU A 167 -17.39 -13.00 -13.58
CA GLU A 167 -17.57 -11.58 -13.79
C GLU A 167 -16.26 -10.84 -13.58
N PHE A 168 -15.99 -9.85 -14.42
CA PHE A 168 -14.81 -9.02 -14.30
C PHE A 168 -15.03 -7.94 -13.24
N HIS A 169 -14.09 -7.80 -12.33
CA HIS A 169 -14.13 -6.83 -11.26
C HIS A 169 -13.14 -5.69 -11.54
N THR A 170 -13.64 -4.46 -11.67
CA THR A 170 -12.80 -3.32 -12.08
C THR A 170 -11.79 -2.91 -11.03
N MET A 171 -12.08 -3.05 -9.74
CA MET A 171 -11.17 -2.65 -8.69
C MET A 171 -9.84 -3.42 -8.75
N PRO A 172 -9.79 -4.78 -8.70
CA PRO A 172 -8.54 -5.50 -8.80
C PRO A 172 -7.85 -5.34 -10.16
N MET A 173 -8.61 -5.24 -11.27
CA MET A 173 -8.02 -4.96 -12.59
C MET A 173 -7.33 -3.58 -12.62
N SER A 174 -7.98 -2.55 -12.09
CA SER A 174 -7.43 -1.19 -12.07
C SER A 174 -6.20 -1.08 -11.18
N TRP A 175 -6.24 -1.72 -10.02
CA TRP A 175 -5.10 -1.77 -9.11
C TRP A 175 -3.91 -2.51 -9.73
N THR A 176 -4.14 -3.67 -10.33
CA THR A 176 -3.12 -4.44 -11.04
C THR A 176 -2.51 -3.63 -12.19
N ALA A 177 -3.35 -3.01 -13.03
CA ALA A 177 -2.88 -2.18 -14.14
C ALA A 177 -2.06 -0.97 -13.65
N TRP A 178 -2.49 -0.30 -12.58
CA TRP A 178 -1.72 0.79 -11.98
C TRP A 178 -0.36 0.32 -11.43
N LEU A 179 -0.31 -0.83 -10.76
CA LEU A 179 0.95 -1.42 -10.30
C LEU A 179 1.89 -1.72 -11.48
N MET A 180 1.37 -2.23 -12.59
CA MET A 180 2.16 -2.45 -13.81
C MET A 180 2.74 -1.14 -14.35
N LEU A 181 1.97 -0.04 -14.35
CA LEU A 181 2.48 1.28 -14.74
C LEU A 181 3.64 1.72 -13.84
N ARG A 182 3.51 1.52 -12.52
CA ARG A 182 4.60 1.79 -11.58
C ARG A 182 5.85 0.95 -11.88
N TRP A 183 5.68 -0.34 -12.18
CA TRP A 183 6.78 -1.20 -12.58
C TRP A 183 7.51 -0.67 -13.80
N GLY A 184 6.78 -0.29 -14.84
CA GLY A 184 7.37 0.31 -16.05
C GLY A 184 8.09 1.62 -15.79
N LYS A 185 7.65 2.39 -14.82
CA LYS A 185 8.26 3.67 -14.46
C LYS A 185 9.50 3.52 -13.56
N GLU A 186 9.45 2.62 -12.58
CA GLU A 186 10.39 2.58 -11.45
C GLU A 186 11.38 1.40 -11.50
N LEU A 187 10.99 0.25 -12.06
CA LEU A 187 11.78 -0.98 -12.04
C LEU A 187 12.28 -1.44 -13.42
N CYS A 188 11.49 -1.27 -14.46
CA CYS A 188 11.81 -1.76 -15.81
C CYS A 188 11.39 -0.77 -16.90
N PRO A 189 12.02 0.43 -16.96
CA PRO A 189 11.67 1.47 -17.93
C PRO A 189 11.79 0.99 -19.39
N GLU A 190 12.66 0.04 -19.66
CA GLU A 190 12.84 -0.59 -20.98
C GLU A 190 11.60 -1.38 -21.44
N ARG A 191 10.74 -1.77 -20.52
CA ARG A 191 9.48 -2.50 -20.78
C ARG A 191 8.23 -1.61 -20.73
N GLN A 192 8.39 -0.32 -20.51
CA GLN A 192 7.27 0.62 -20.35
C GLN A 192 6.31 0.55 -21.53
N LYS A 193 6.81 0.47 -22.76
CA LYS A 193 5.96 0.38 -23.95
C LYS A 193 5.08 -0.88 -23.93
N GLU A 194 5.63 -2.04 -23.61
CA GLU A 194 4.88 -3.30 -23.51
C GLU A 194 3.75 -3.21 -22.48
N ILE A 195 4.06 -2.63 -21.33
CA ILE A 195 3.09 -2.41 -20.24
C ILE A 195 1.98 -1.46 -20.67
N LEU A 196 2.32 -0.36 -21.33
CA LEU A 196 1.33 0.60 -21.83
C LEU A 196 0.44 -0.01 -22.90
N ASP A 197 1.00 -0.81 -23.80
CA ASP A 197 0.23 -1.54 -24.81
C ASP A 197 -0.73 -2.57 -24.18
N PHE A 198 -0.30 -3.22 -23.08
CA PHE A 198 -1.18 -4.08 -22.29
C PHE A 198 -2.30 -3.28 -21.61
N CYS A 199 -2.04 -2.11 -21.07
CA CYS A 199 -3.00 -1.30 -20.32
C CYS A 199 -4.01 -0.58 -21.20
N ARG A 200 -3.65 -0.23 -22.43
CA ARG A 200 -4.49 0.57 -23.37
C ARG A 200 -5.91 0.03 -23.57
N PRO A 201 -6.13 -1.25 -23.92
CA PRO A 201 -7.49 -1.74 -24.14
C PRO A 201 -8.37 -1.67 -22.88
N TYR A 202 -7.75 -1.74 -21.70
CA TYR A 202 -8.48 -1.61 -20.45
C TYR A 202 -8.82 -0.15 -20.14
N ALA A 203 -7.93 0.79 -20.42
CA ALA A 203 -8.22 2.22 -20.31
C ALA A 203 -9.38 2.61 -21.26
N ASP A 204 -9.36 2.13 -22.50
CA ASP A 204 -10.44 2.35 -23.48
C ASP A 204 -11.78 1.75 -23.02
N PHE A 205 -11.72 0.59 -22.35
CA PHE A 205 -12.91 -0.04 -21.76
C PHE A 205 -13.51 0.82 -20.64
N LEU A 206 -12.70 1.27 -19.68
CA LEU A 206 -13.17 2.08 -18.57
C LEU A 206 -13.77 3.42 -19.02
N GLN A 207 -13.18 4.06 -20.03
CA GLN A 207 -13.70 5.31 -20.58
C GLN A 207 -15.11 5.14 -21.17
N LYS A 208 -15.37 3.99 -21.81
CA LYS A 208 -16.69 3.65 -22.36
C LYS A 208 -17.69 3.21 -21.30
N ALA A 209 -17.20 2.62 -20.22
CA ALA A 209 -18.02 2.06 -19.15
C ALA A 209 -18.46 3.09 -18.10
N GLN A 210 -17.84 4.27 -18.07
CA GLN A 210 -18.13 5.30 -17.07
C GLN A 210 -19.56 5.84 -17.22
N ASN A 211 -20.29 5.85 -16.10
CA ASN A 211 -21.62 6.45 -16.03
C ASN A 211 -21.57 8.00 -16.15
N PRO A 212 -22.68 8.64 -16.56
CA PRO A 212 -22.75 10.10 -16.64
C PRO A 212 -22.43 10.83 -15.33
N ASN A 213 -22.71 10.21 -14.17
CA ASN A 213 -22.41 10.77 -12.85
C ASN A 213 -20.91 10.63 -12.45
N GLY A 214 -20.07 10.00 -13.28
CA GLY A 214 -18.66 9.77 -13.03
C GLY A 214 -18.32 8.42 -12.38
N CYS A 215 -19.30 7.71 -11.81
CA CYS A 215 -19.10 6.37 -11.27
C CYS A 215 -18.70 5.39 -12.37
N ILE A 216 -17.78 4.49 -12.07
CA ILE A 216 -17.43 3.36 -12.92
C ILE A 216 -18.00 2.10 -12.26
N PRO A 217 -18.89 1.36 -12.92
CA PRO A 217 -19.45 0.13 -12.35
C PRO A 217 -18.35 -0.85 -11.93
N SER A 218 -18.51 -1.52 -10.79
CA SER A 218 -17.50 -2.45 -10.27
C SER A 218 -17.45 -3.78 -11.01
N TRP A 219 -18.59 -4.27 -11.50
CA TRP A 219 -18.70 -5.64 -12.02
C TRP A 219 -19.28 -5.68 -13.42
N PHE A 220 -18.67 -6.49 -14.27
CA PHE A 220 -19.07 -6.66 -15.67
C PHE A 220 -19.14 -8.13 -16.06
N SER A 221 -20.17 -8.48 -16.84
CA SER A 221 -20.20 -9.77 -17.53
C SER A 221 -19.08 -9.86 -18.58
N PRO A 222 -18.75 -11.05 -19.09
CA PRO A 222 -17.81 -11.21 -20.21
C PRO A 222 -18.21 -10.41 -21.46
N ASP A 223 -19.50 -10.06 -21.59
CA ASP A 223 -19.99 -9.21 -22.68
C ASP A 223 -19.73 -7.72 -22.46
N GLY A 224 -19.15 -7.34 -21.32
CA GLY A 224 -18.85 -5.95 -20.97
C GLY A 224 -20.08 -5.17 -20.51
N ILE A 225 -21.10 -5.87 -20.01
CA ILE A 225 -22.34 -5.26 -19.49
C ILE A 225 -22.25 -5.22 -17.96
N PRO A 226 -22.55 -4.07 -17.31
CA PRO A 226 -22.58 -3.97 -15.85
C PRO A 226 -23.56 -4.99 -15.24
N SER A 227 -23.08 -5.86 -14.35
CA SER A 227 -23.81 -7.05 -13.89
C SER A 227 -24.39 -6.97 -12.50
N ARG A 228 -23.84 -6.13 -11.61
CA ARG A 228 -24.27 -6.02 -10.20
C ARG A 228 -24.94 -4.66 -9.96
N ALA A 229 -26.28 -4.67 -9.88
CA ALA A 229 -27.07 -3.44 -9.78
C ALA A 229 -26.65 -2.55 -8.58
N GLN A 230 -26.33 -3.17 -7.42
CA GLN A 230 -25.94 -2.43 -6.21
C GLN A 230 -24.61 -1.68 -6.33
N PHE A 231 -23.69 -2.13 -7.21
CA PHE A 231 -22.39 -1.52 -7.44
C PHE A 231 -22.28 -0.81 -8.80
N ARG A 232 -23.39 -0.69 -9.52
CA ARG A 232 -23.41 -0.11 -10.85
C ARG A 232 -23.36 1.42 -10.84
N ASP A 233 -24.22 2.03 -10.03
CA ASP A 233 -24.44 3.47 -10.07
C ASP A 233 -23.81 4.20 -8.88
N PHE A 234 -23.39 3.44 -7.86
CA PHE A 234 -22.68 3.94 -6.69
C PHE A 234 -21.74 2.87 -6.11
N ASN A 235 -20.44 3.15 -6.12
CA ASN A 235 -19.41 2.38 -5.41
C ASN A 235 -18.17 3.26 -5.19
N ALA A 236 -17.43 3.00 -4.12
CA ALA A 236 -16.18 3.71 -3.83
C ALA A 236 -14.99 3.11 -4.60
N GLU A 237 -15.13 1.91 -5.17
CA GLU A 237 -14.11 1.24 -5.99
C GLU A 237 -13.78 2.02 -7.27
N THR A 238 -14.66 2.92 -7.68
CA THR A 238 -14.40 3.94 -8.73
C THR A 238 -13.08 4.67 -8.51
N ALA A 239 -12.61 4.81 -7.25
CA ALA A 239 -11.33 5.43 -6.92
C ALA A 239 -10.12 4.66 -7.50
N SER A 240 -10.15 3.33 -7.52
CA SER A 240 -9.07 2.53 -8.11
C SER A 240 -8.98 2.72 -9.62
N SER A 241 -10.14 2.81 -10.29
CA SER A 241 -10.20 3.10 -11.72
C SER A 241 -9.73 4.52 -12.04
N ALA A 242 -10.07 5.50 -11.17
CA ALA A 242 -9.54 6.86 -11.28
C ALA A 242 -8.01 6.90 -11.16
N LEU A 243 -7.45 6.17 -10.19
CA LEU A 243 -6.01 6.06 -9.97
C LEU A 243 -5.29 5.56 -11.24
N PHE A 244 -5.78 4.46 -11.81
CA PHE A 244 -5.21 3.90 -13.03
C PHE A 244 -5.34 4.85 -14.22
N LEU A 245 -6.54 5.40 -14.47
CA LEU A 245 -6.79 6.28 -15.60
C LEU A 245 -5.97 7.57 -15.59
N LEU A 246 -5.77 8.15 -14.40
CA LEU A 246 -4.95 9.35 -14.24
C LEU A 246 -3.48 9.04 -14.50
N GLU A 247 -2.93 7.98 -13.91
CA GLU A 247 -1.54 7.58 -14.14
C GLU A 247 -1.30 7.20 -15.60
N TYR A 248 -2.18 6.38 -16.19
CA TYR A 248 -2.10 5.99 -17.59
C TYR A 248 -2.19 7.20 -18.53
N GLY A 249 -3.22 8.05 -18.34
CA GLY A 249 -3.44 9.22 -19.17
C GLY A 249 -2.28 10.21 -19.11
N ASP A 250 -1.65 10.39 -17.95
CA ASP A 250 -0.45 11.22 -17.79
C ASP A 250 0.75 10.64 -18.54
N MET A 251 0.99 9.34 -18.40
CA MET A 251 2.13 8.66 -19.06
C MET A 251 2.05 8.68 -20.57
N VAL A 252 0.84 8.58 -21.15
CA VAL A 252 0.64 8.54 -22.62
C VAL A 252 0.07 9.83 -23.20
N GLN A 253 -0.14 10.86 -22.35
CA GLN A 253 -0.74 12.15 -22.71
C GLN A 253 -2.15 11.99 -23.34
N ASP A 254 -2.95 11.05 -22.80
CA ASP A 254 -4.33 10.80 -23.23
C ASP A 254 -5.30 11.71 -22.48
N ALA A 255 -5.74 12.77 -23.14
CA ALA A 255 -6.69 13.74 -22.58
C ALA A 255 -8.05 13.12 -22.20
N ALA A 256 -8.50 12.08 -22.93
CA ALA A 256 -9.77 11.41 -22.67
C ALA A 256 -9.68 10.52 -21.41
N ALA A 257 -8.59 9.78 -21.23
CA ALA A 257 -8.32 9.03 -20.02
C ALA A 257 -8.21 9.95 -18.79
N LEU A 258 -7.47 11.06 -18.91
CA LEU A 258 -7.37 12.07 -17.87
C LEU A 258 -8.73 12.69 -17.51
N ALA A 259 -9.55 13.00 -18.50
CA ALA A 259 -10.90 13.54 -18.27
C ALA A 259 -11.80 12.50 -17.57
N CYS A 260 -11.74 11.23 -17.98
CA CYS A 260 -12.46 10.14 -17.34
C CYS A 260 -12.02 9.95 -15.87
N GLY A 261 -10.71 9.91 -15.60
CA GLY A 261 -10.17 9.82 -14.24
C GLY A 261 -10.61 10.99 -13.35
N ARG A 262 -10.59 12.22 -13.89
CA ARG A 262 -11.08 13.39 -13.15
C ARG A 262 -12.57 13.32 -12.83
N ARG A 263 -13.42 12.89 -13.76
CA ARG A 263 -14.85 12.69 -13.48
C ARG A 263 -15.07 11.60 -12.41
N ALA A 264 -14.27 10.55 -12.44
CA ALA A 264 -14.30 9.52 -11.40
C ALA A 264 -13.92 10.07 -10.01
N LEU A 265 -12.89 10.92 -9.92
CA LEU A 265 -12.56 11.62 -8.67
C LEU A 265 -13.66 12.59 -8.24
N SER A 266 -14.27 13.34 -9.17
CA SER A 266 -15.43 14.21 -8.84
C SER A 266 -16.57 13.41 -8.25
N PHE A 267 -16.86 12.22 -8.77
CA PHE A 267 -17.84 11.32 -8.16
C PHE A 267 -17.49 10.97 -6.70
N VAL A 268 -16.24 10.64 -6.43
CA VAL A 268 -15.77 10.36 -5.06
C VAL A 268 -15.92 11.59 -4.18
N THR A 269 -15.52 12.77 -4.67
CA THR A 269 -15.64 14.05 -3.95
C THR A 269 -17.10 14.36 -3.58
N ASP A 270 -18.02 14.18 -4.52
CA ASP A 270 -19.38 14.68 -4.39
C ASP A 270 -20.33 13.66 -3.76
N GLN A 271 -20.05 12.36 -3.94
CA GLN A 271 -20.98 11.30 -3.55
C GLN A 271 -20.47 10.42 -2.39
N VAL A 272 -19.17 10.13 -2.35
CA VAL A 272 -18.59 9.23 -1.34
C VAL A 272 -18.16 10.01 -0.10
N LEU A 273 -17.31 11.00 -0.28
CA LEU A 273 -16.71 11.79 0.81
C LEU A 273 -17.72 12.50 1.73
N PRO A 274 -18.81 13.15 1.24
CA PRO A 274 -19.69 13.91 2.11
C PRO A 274 -20.33 13.11 3.23
N ARG A 275 -20.48 11.80 3.00
CA ARG A 275 -21.14 10.87 3.93
C ARG A 275 -20.23 9.74 4.38
N ASN A 276 -18.96 9.75 3.99
CA ASN A 276 -18.02 8.65 4.21
C ASN A 276 -18.61 7.29 3.80
N ARG A 277 -19.22 7.23 2.62
CA ARG A 277 -19.83 6.01 2.09
C ARG A 277 -18.82 5.24 1.24
N TRP A 278 -17.78 4.70 1.89
CA TRP A 278 -16.73 3.92 1.25
C TRP A 278 -17.21 2.50 0.91
N TYR A 279 -18.28 2.43 0.13
CA TYR A 279 -18.90 1.18 -0.27
C TYR A 279 -18.06 0.46 -1.31
N ASP A 280 -17.57 -0.69 -0.95
CA ASP A 280 -16.87 -1.63 -1.81
C ASP A 280 -17.31 -3.08 -1.54
N PHE A 281 -16.72 -4.02 -2.27
CA PHE A 281 -17.09 -5.42 -2.15
C PHE A 281 -16.76 -5.99 -0.77
N GLU A 282 -15.69 -5.56 -0.12
CA GLU A 282 -15.32 -6.06 1.20
C GLU A 282 -16.37 -5.69 2.25
N THR A 283 -16.90 -4.49 2.17
CA THR A 283 -17.95 -4.03 3.09
C THR A 283 -19.18 -4.93 3.07
N PHE A 284 -19.56 -5.44 1.90
CA PHE A 284 -20.85 -6.15 1.75
C PHE A 284 -20.71 -7.64 1.43
N LEU A 285 -19.64 -8.06 0.80
CA LEU A 285 -19.48 -9.39 0.26
C LEU A 285 -18.39 -10.21 0.97
N SER A 286 -17.48 -9.56 1.66
CA SER A 286 -16.37 -10.20 2.35
C SER A 286 -16.55 -10.13 3.88
N CYS A 287 -15.86 -9.22 4.55
CA CYS A 287 -15.65 -9.27 6.00
C CYS A 287 -16.94 -9.08 6.82
N SER A 288 -17.54 -7.92 6.85
CA SER A 288 -18.68 -7.66 7.74
C SER A 288 -20.04 -8.12 7.21
N LYS A 289 -20.17 -8.33 5.90
CA LYS A 289 -21.40 -8.81 5.22
C LYS A 289 -22.67 -8.05 5.62
N LYS A 290 -22.56 -6.76 5.83
CA LYS A 290 -23.74 -5.93 6.10
C LYS A 290 -24.61 -5.79 4.84
N SER A 291 -25.91 -5.62 5.01
CA SER A 291 -26.80 -5.35 3.89
C SER A 291 -26.45 -4.02 3.22
N PHE A 292 -26.56 -3.97 1.90
CA PHE A 292 -26.31 -2.75 1.15
C PHE A 292 -27.25 -1.63 1.62
N GLY A 293 -26.69 -0.46 1.93
CA GLY A 293 -27.45 0.66 2.48
C GLY A 293 -27.64 0.63 4.00
N PHE A 294 -27.10 -0.38 4.71
CA PHE A 294 -27.12 -0.38 6.17
C PHE A 294 -26.53 0.92 6.73
N TYR A 295 -27.17 1.45 7.76
CA TYR A 295 -26.72 2.62 8.51
C TYR A 295 -26.80 2.30 9.99
N ASP A 296 -25.70 2.43 10.70
CA ASP A 296 -25.67 2.27 12.15
C ASP A 296 -26.11 3.57 12.82
N SER A 297 -27.32 3.57 13.39
CA SER A 297 -27.88 4.73 14.08
C SER A 297 -27.19 5.05 15.41
N ILE A 298 -26.47 4.11 16.00
CA ILE A 298 -25.76 4.31 17.27
C ILE A 298 -24.48 5.11 17.04
N THR A 299 -23.69 4.70 16.04
CA THR A 299 -22.43 5.37 15.69
C THR A 299 -22.62 6.49 14.67
N ALA A 300 -23.82 6.62 14.09
CA ALA A 300 -24.13 7.53 12.99
C ALA A 300 -23.23 7.34 11.77
N GLN A 301 -22.89 6.09 11.44
CA GLN A 301 -21.99 5.75 10.35
C GLN A 301 -22.60 4.72 9.38
N TYR A 302 -22.12 4.79 8.16
CA TYR A 302 -22.28 3.70 7.19
C TYR A 302 -21.15 2.67 7.38
N PRO A 303 -21.34 1.39 6.99
CA PRO A 303 -20.23 0.45 6.86
C PRO A 303 -19.21 0.99 5.88
N GLN A 304 -17.94 0.83 6.19
CA GLN A 304 -16.84 1.41 5.44
C GLN A 304 -15.67 0.44 5.42
N CYS A 305 -14.98 0.39 4.28
CA CYS A 305 -13.72 -0.30 4.15
C CYS A 305 -12.62 0.67 3.75
N ASN A 306 -11.45 0.52 4.35
CA ASN A 306 -10.30 1.38 4.07
C ASN A 306 -9.68 1.15 2.70
N LEU A 307 -9.92 0.01 2.03
CA LEU A 307 -9.28 -0.30 0.75
C LEU A 307 -9.59 0.75 -0.31
N SER A 308 -10.87 1.10 -0.48
CA SER A 308 -11.24 2.16 -1.44
C SER A 308 -10.77 3.55 -0.99
N ALA A 309 -10.68 3.82 0.31
CA ALA A 309 -10.11 5.07 0.83
C ALA A 309 -8.59 5.16 0.53
N ILE A 310 -7.86 4.05 0.64
CA ILE A 310 -6.45 3.94 0.27
C ILE A 310 -6.25 4.24 -1.22
N HIS A 311 -7.06 3.62 -2.09
CA HIS A 311 -7.00 3.88 -3.52
C HIS A 311 -7.35 5.34 -3.87
N ALA A 312 -8.32 5.91 -3.18
CA ALA A 312 -8.68 7.31 -3.34
C ALA A 312 -7.54 8.24 -2.93
N ALA A 313 -6.93 8.03 -1.76
CA ALA A 313 -5.79 8.81 -1.30
C ALA A 313 -4.65 8.81 -2.33
N ALA A 314 -4.35 7.64 -2.92
CA ALA A 314 -3.37 7.53 -3.99
C ALA A 314 -3.81 8.29 -5.26
N ALA A 315 -5.08 8.16 -5.67
CA ALA A 315 -5.60 8.77 -6.89
C ALA A 315 -5.59 10.31 -6.82
N TYR A 316 -6.00 10.87 -5.70
CA TYR A 316 -5.95 12.33 -5.49
C TYR A 316 -4.52 12.87 -5.47
N LEU A 317 -3.58 12.11 -4.93
CA LEU A 317 -2.17 12.52 -4.96
C LEU A 317 -1.59 12.47 -6.38
N VAL A 318 -1.95 11.47 -7.18
CA VAL A 318 -1.62 11.42 -8.61
C VAL A 318 -2.24 12.61 -9.34
N HIS A 319 -3.50 12.96 -9.06
CA HIS A 319 -4.15 14.12 -9.65
C HIS A 319 -3.42 15.43 -9.31
N TYR A 320 -3.05 15.62 -8.03
CA TYR A 320 -2.23 16.75 -7.62
C TYR A 320 -0.89 16.81 -8.36
N ARG A 321 -0.19 15.68 -8.50
CA ARG A 321 1.07 15.61 -9.23
C ARG A 321 0.92 16.07 -10.70
N ILE A 322 -0.20 15.78 -11.33
CA ILE A 322 -0.49 16.18 -12.71
C ILE A 322 -0.82 17.68 -12.79
N THR A 323 -1.58 18.21 -11.85
CA THR A 323 -2.11 19.56 -11.92
C THR A 323 -1.25 20.61 -11.24
N GLN A 324 -0.51 20.22 -10.21
CA GLN A 324 0.28 21.08 -9.32
C GLN A 324 -0.53 22.21 -8.67
N ARG A 325 -1.87 22.06 -8.58
CA ARG A 325 -2.75 23.06 -7.98
C ARG A 325 -2.88 22.85 -6.48
N PRO A 326 -2.70 23.87 -5.64
CA PRO A 326 -2.80 23.74 -4.18
C PRO A 326 -4.16 23.19 -3.71
N GLU A 327 -5.25 23.55 -4.38
CA GLU A 327 -6.59 23.07 -4.05
C GLU A 327 -6.74 21.55 -4.26
N ASP A 328 -6.03 20.97 -5.23
CA ASP A 328 -6.03 19.52 -5.46
C ASP A 328 -5.24 18.80 -4.35
N LEU A 329 -4.17 19.40 -3.85
CA LEU A 329 -3.44 18.88 -2.69
C LEU A 329 -4.30 18.95 -1.42
N GLU A 330 -5.02 20.05 -1.22
CA GLU A 330 -5.94 20.17 -0.08
C GLU A 330 -7.04 19.10 -0.13
N GLN A 331 -7.58 18.83 -1.31
CA GLN A 331 -8.55 17.76 -1.52
C GLN A 331 -7.95 16.37 -1.26
N ALA A 332 -6.71 16.14 -1.71
CA ALA A 332 -5.98 14.89 -1.45
C ALA A 332 -5.79 14.68 0.08
N GLU A 333 -5.38 15.72 0.80
CA GLU A 333 -5.26 15.66 2.26
C GLU A 333 -6.62 15.43 2.94
N ALA A 334 -7.73 15.96 2.41
CA ALA A 334 -9.06 15.75 2.99
C ALA A 334 -9.52 14.28 2.93
N VAL A 335 -9.15 13.56 1.87
CA VAL A 335 -9.37 12.10 1.76
C VAL A 335 -8.50 11.36 2.76
N LEU A 336 -7.21 11.73 2.82
CA LEU A 336 -6.25 11.13 3.72
C LEU A 336 -6.63 11.33 5.19
N ASP A 337 -7.15 12.50 5.57
CA ASP A 337 -7.55 12.82 6.94
C ASP A 337 -8.58 11.79 7.48
N TYR A 338 -9.51 11.32 6.64
CA TYR A 338 -10.45 10.28 7.05
C TYR A 338 -9.75 8.94 7.29
N LEU A 339 -8.88 8.51 6.38
CA LEU A 339 -8.09 7.29 6.52
C LEU A 339 -7.23 7.33 7.80
N LEU A 340 -6.63 8.49 8.11
CA LEU A 340 -5.79 8.67 9.29
C LEU A 340 -6.53 8.61 10.63
N LEU A 341 -7.86 8.76 10.65
CA LEU A 341 -8.66 8.49 11.86
C LEU A 341 -8.62 7.02 12.26
N THR A 342 -8.30 6.13 11.32
CA THR A 342 -8.25 4.67 11.55
C THR A 342 -6.85 4.18 11.91
N GLN A 343 -5.82 5.06 11.88
CA GLN A 343 -4.47 4.72 12.29
C GLN A 343 -4.36 4.63 13.82
N GLN A 344 -3.77 3.56 14.32
CA GLN A 344 -3.55 3.35 15.74
C GLN A 344 -2.45 4.28 16.27
N LEU A 345 -2.74 4.98 17.36
CA LEU A 345 -1.87 6.02 17.92
C LEU A 345 -1.10 5.59 19.17
N TRP A 346 -1.41 4.42 19.70
CA TRP A 346 -0.77 3.83 20.89
C TRP A 346 -0.94 2.31 20.88
N ASN A 347 -0.16 1.65 21.74
CA ASN A 347 -0.31 0.23 22.02
C ASN A 347 -1.36 0.02 23.11
N HIS A 348 -2.43 -0.68 22.78
CA HIS A 348 -3.46 -0.99 23.77
C HIS A 348 -2.96 -2.07 24.74
N PRO A 349 -3.04 -1.87 26.08
CA PRO A 349 -2.40 -2.77 27.05
C PRO A 349 -2.99 -4.18 27.10
N LEU A 350 -4.20 -4.37 26.58
CA LEU A 350 -4.86 -5.68 26.52
C LEU A 350 -4.63 -6.43 25.21
N MET A 351 -3.91 -5.84 24.25
CA MET A 351 -3.62 -6.49 22.99
C MET A 351 -2.35 -7.32 23.06
N HIS A 352 -2.34 -8.41 22.31
CA HIS A 352 -1.20 -9.32 22.28
C HIS A 352 -0.05 -8.83 21.39
N ILE A 353 -0.33 -7.85 20.52
CA ILE A 353 0.65 -7.24 19.62
C ILE A 353 0.68 -5.73 19.83
N LYS A 354 1.75 -5.11 19.34
CA LYS A 354 1.87 -3.65 19.30
C LYS A 354 1.15 -3.15 18.06
N ALA A 355 0.12 -2.35 18.25
CA ALA A 355 -0.71 -1.83 17.16
C ALA A 355 -0.34 -0.40 16.74
N PHE A 356 0.60 0.26 17.43
CA PHE A 356 1.01 1.62 17.09
C PHE A 356 1.42 1.74 15.62
N GLY A 357 0.74 2.61 14.89
CA GLY A 357 0.96 2.84 13.46
C GLY A 357 0.07 2.01 12.54
N GLY A 358 -0.56 0.92 13.04
CA GLY A 358 -1.42 0.05 12.27
C GLY A 358 -2.70 0.72 11.78
N PHE A 359 -3.30 0.14 10.75
CA PHE A 359 -4.58 0.61 10.19
C PHE A 359 -5.62 -0.47 10.29
N THR A 360 -6.84 -0.11 10.69
CA THR A 360 -7.99 -1.01 10.61
C THR A 360 -8.43 -1.19 9.16
N VAL A 361 -9.14 -2.27 8.88
CA VAL A 361 -9.72 -2.53 7.55
C VAL A 361 -11.09 -1.93 7.42
N GLN A 362 -11.94 -2.19 8.38
CA GLN A 362 -13.35 -1.78 8.38
C GLN A 362 -13.76 -1.17 9.72
N ASN A 363 -14.82 -0.38 9.70
CA ASN A 363 -15.44 0.13 10.92
C ASN A 363 -16.52 -0.80 11.51
N THR A 364 -16.75 -1.95 10.90
CA THR A 364 -17.79 -2.92 11.27
C THR A 364 -17.25 -4.27 11.71
N ASP A 365 -15.96 -4.46 11.68
CA ASP A 365 -15.24 -5.58 12.29
C ASP A 365 -14.40 -5.10 13.49
N HIS A 366 -13.65 -6.00 14.09
CA HIS A 366 -12.89 -5.73 15.31
C HIS A 366 -11.37 -5.72 15.06
N GLU A 367 -10.99 -5.44 13.83
CA GLU A 367 -9.58 -5.38 13.44
C GLU A 367 -8.93 -4.07 13.90
N TRP A 368 -7.70 -4.15 14.41
CA TRP A 368 -6.92 -3.00 14.85
C TRP A 368 -5.71 -2.74 13.96
N SER A 369 -5.24 -3.76 13.27
CA SER A 369 -4.08 -3.69 12.38
C SER A 369 -4.24 -4.75 11.30
N ASP A 370 -3.88 -4.41 10.07
CA ASP A 370 -3.92 -5.30 8.91
C ASP A 370 -2.73 -5.00 8.00
N VAL A 371 -2.29 -5.98 7.26
CA VAL A 371 -1.12 -5.86 6.35
C VAL A 371 -1.26 -4.77 5.28
N ARG A 372 -2.47 -4.28 5.01
CA ARG A 372 -2.71 -3.12 4.12
C ARG A 372 -2.07 -1.83 4.62
N GLU A 373 -1.70 -1.76 5.90
CA GLU A 373 -0.88 -0.68 6.44
C GLU A 373 0.45 -0.50 5.68
N GLY A 374 0.99 -1.56 5.08
CA GLY A 374 2.13 -1.46 4.19
C GLY A 374 1.85 -0.57 2.96
N ILE A 375 0.65 -0.65 2.38
CA ILE A 375 0.25 0.25 1.29
C ILE A 375 0.11 1.68 1.83
N CYS A 376 -0.51 1.84 2.99
CA CYS A 376 -0.65 3.14 3.66
C CYS A 376 0.71 3.78 3.94
N ALA A 377 1.70 2.99 4.37
CA ALA A 377 3.05 3.47 4.63
C ALA A 377 3.67 4.13 3.39
N VAL A 378 3.57 3.48 2.22
CA VAL A 378 4.07 4.03 0.95
C VAL A 378 3.32 5.30 0.56
N ILE A 379 2.01 5.32 0.67
CA ILE A 379 1.19 6.49 0.34
C ILE A 379 1.53 7.68 1.25
N LEU A 380 1.65 7.46 2.55
CA LEU A 380 2.01 8.50 3.52
C LEU A 380 3.38 9.11 3.25
N TYR A 381 4.36 8.29 2.84
CA TYR A 381 5.65 8.80 2.40
C TYR A 381 5.51 9.74 1.19
N HIS A 382 4.67 9.39 0.21
CA HIS A 382 4.42 10.27 -0.94
C HIS A 382 3.69 11.57 -0.53
N TYR A 383 2.77 11.52 0.45
CA TYR A 383 2.18 12.74 1.02
C TYR A 383 3.21 13.61 1.74
N TYR A 384 4.18 13.00 2.42
CA TYR A 384 5.30 13.76 2.98
C TYR A 384 6.08 14.50 1.88
N LEU A 385 6.42 13.82 0.79
CA LEU A 385 7.12 14.45 -0.33
C LEU A 385 6.31 15.57 -0.98
N ALA A 386 5.01 15.43 -1.06
CA ALA A 386 4.12 16.45 -1.66
C ALA A 386 3.90 17.67 -0.74
N THR A 387 3.88 17.47 0.57
CA THR A 387 3.47 18.52 1.53
C THR A 387 4.59 19.07 2.38
N GLY A 388 5.71 18.35 2.50
CA GLY A 388 6.78 18.64 3.48
C GLY A 388 6.37 18.46 4.94
N ARG A 389 5.21 17.84 5.22
CA ARG A 389 4.72 17.65 6.60
C ARG A 389 5.34 16.43 7.23
N THR A 390 6.25 16.65 8.16
CA THR A 390 6.99 15.59 8.87
C THR A 390 6.08 14.60 9.59
N GLU A 391 4.86 14.99 9.96
CA GLU A 391 3.84 14.10 10.49
C GLU A 391 3.58 12.90 9.57
N TYR A 392 3.50 13.12 8.25
CA TYR A 392 3.26 12.03 7.29
C TYR A 392 4.46 11.09 7.16
N LEU A 393 5.68 11.60 7.28
CA LEU A 393 6.87 10.77 7.31
C LEU A 393 6.87 9.86 8.55
N GLU A 394 6.59 10.42 9.71
CA GLU A 394 6.52 9.67 10.96
C GLU A 394 5.42 8.60 10.93
N ARG A 395 4.22 8.96 10.46
CA ARG A 395 3.10 8.03 10.28
C ARG A 395 3.41 6.91 9.28
N SER A 396 4.14 7.23 8.22
CA SER A 396 4.61 6.26 7.21
C SER A 396 5.52 5.20 7.85
N ILE A 397 6.51 5.65 8.62
CA ILE A 397 7.44 4.75 9.31
C ILE A 397 6.71 3.92 10.38
N ALA A 398 5.78 4.54 11.12
CA ALA A 398 4.97 3.85 12.11
C ALA A 398 4.13 2.72 11.47
N ALA A 399 3.49 2.99 10.33
CA ALA A 399 2.71 2.01 9.59
C ALA A 399 3.57 0.84 9.09
N ALA A 400 4.74 1.12 8.51
CA ALA A 400 5.66 0.07 8.09
C ALA A 400 6.16 -0.80 9.25
N ARG A 401 6.40 -0.19 10.42
CA ARG A 401 6.81 -0.93 11.62
C ARG A 401 5.68 -1.78 12.21
N SER A 402 4.45 -1.26 12.23
CA SER A 402 3.29 -2.04 12.67
C SER A 402 3.16 -3.32 11.84
N GLY A 403 3.45 -3.25 10.55
CA GLY A 403 3.48 -4.41 9.67
C GLY A 403 4.37 -5.55 10.16
N PHE A 404 5.50 -5.26 10.81
CA PHE A 404 6.36 -6.32 11.36
C PHE A 404 5.72 -7.07 12.53
N GLU A 405 4.79 -6.48 13.23
CA GLU A 405 4.03 -7.16 14.28
C GLU A 405 3.03 -8.17 13.71
N VAL A 406 2.53 -7.93 12.50
CA VAL A 406 1.57 -8.81 11.83
C VAL A 406 2.22 -9.84 10.89
N LEU A 407 3.51 -9.67 10.54
CA LEU A 407 4.23 -10.59 9.66
C LEU A 407 4.23 -12.06 10.06
N PRO A 408 4.30 -12.42 11.36
CA PRO A 408 4.22 -13.82 11.79
C PRO A 408 2.84 -14.42 11.60
N PHE A 409 1.86 -13.57 11.35
CA PHE A 409 0.47 -13.93 11.15
C PHE A 409 0.14 -13.63 9.68
N GLU A 410 -0.87 -14.23 9.18
CA GLU A 410 -1.40 -13.93 7.88
C GLU A 410 -2.01 -12.52 7.83
N ASN A 411 -2.58 -12.11 6.69
CA ASN A 411 -3.35 -10.87 6.56
C ASN A 411 -4.50 -10.77 7.59
N TRP A 412 -4.83 -11.86 8.22
CA TRP A 412 -5.75 -12.01 9.33
C TRP A 412 -5.12 -11.64 10.67
N ALA A 413 -4.13 -10.81 10.71
CA ALA A 413 -3.61 -10.29 11.95
C ALA A 413 -4.64 -9.40 12.63
N HIS A 414 -5.77 -9.99 12.89
CA HIS A 414 -6.83 -9.43 13.67
C HIS A 414 -6.34 -9.34 15.11
N CYS A 415 -5.92 -8.20 15.50
CA CYS A 415 -5.56 -7.93 16.88
C CYS A 415 -6.76 -7.32 17.61
N GLY A 416 -7.84 -8.03 17.61
CA GLY A 416 -9.07 -7.61 18.25
C GLY A 416 -9.88 -8.80 18.72
N TYR A 417 -11.16 -8.74 18.47
CA TYR A 417 -12.12 -9.74 18.92
C TYR A 417 -11.86 -11.15 18.36
N GLU A 418 -11.43 -11.24 17.11
CA GLU A 418 -11.20 -12.52 16.43
C GLU A 418 -9.87 -13.18 16.81
N GLY A 419 -8.99 -12.42 17.45
CA GLY A 419 -7.68 -12.91 17.88
C GLY A 419 -6.65 -12.92 16.74
N LEU A 420 -5.52 -13.59 17.01
CA LEU A 420 -4.42 -13.72 16.06
C LEU A 420 -4.49 -15.07 15.36
N GLN A 421 -4.43 -15.10 14.05
CA GLN A 421 -4.32 -16.31 13.27
C GLN A 421 -2.87 -16.56 12.86
N TYR A 422 -2.47 -17.82 12.95
CA TYR A 422 -1.13 -18.28 12.62
C TYR A 422 -1.17 -18.96 11.27
N ASP A 423 -0.86 -18.26 10.23
CA ASP A 423 -0.30 -18.87 9.03
C ASP A 423 0.31 -17.76 8.17
N SER A 424 1.50 -17.99 7.70
CA SER A 424 2.24 -16.96 7.03
C SER A 424 2.33 -17.27 5.54
N SER A 425 1.29 -16.99 4.80
CA SER A 425 1.40 -16.94 3.34
C SER A 425 2.02 -15.63 2.90
N LEU A 426 3.03 -15.72 2.05
CA LEU A 426 3.72 -14.55 1.50
C LEU A 426 2.76 -13.64 0.73
N LEU A 427 1.85 -14.21 -0.04
CA LEU A 427 0.90 -13.47 -0.87
C LEU A 427 -0.18 -12.77 -0.06
N TRP A 428 -0.59 -13.30 1.07
CA TRP A 428 -1.73 -12.75 1.81
C TRP A 428 -1.38 -11.48 2.60
N GLY A 429 -0.13 -11.23 2.81
CA GLY A 429 0.19 -10.00 3.50
C GLY A 429 1.66 -9.80 3.79
N GLY A 430 2.40 -10.86 4.09
CA GLY A 430 3.82 -10.76 4.37
C GLY A 430 4.61 -10.07 3.26
N GLY A 431 4.26 -10.36 2.01
CA GLY A 431 4.87 -9.71 0.86
C GLY A 431 4.55 -8.22 0.74
N VAL A 432 3.32 -7.82 1.10
CA VAL A 432 2.91 -6.41 1.06
C VAL A 432 3.66 -5.59 2.10
N VAL A 433 3.75 -6.10 3.33
CA VAL A 433 4.50 -5.45 4.42
C VAL A 433 5.98 -5.36 4.08
N MET A 434 6.56 -6.47 3.62
CA MET A 434 7.99 -6.48 3.26
C MET A 434 8.30 -5.59 2.05
N ALA A 435 7.40 -5.51 1.06
CA ALA A 435 7.56 -4.58 -0.06
C ALA A 435 7.56 -3.12 0.40
N ALA A 436 6.70 -2.76 1.35
CA ALA A 436 6.69 -1.43 1.93
C ALA A 436 7.98 -1.13 2.72
N ALA A 437 8.45 -2.09 3.51
CA ALA A 437 9.69 -1.97 4.26
C ALA A 437 10.91 -1.81 3.31
N GLU A 438 10.98 -2.60 2.23
CA GLU A 438 12.02 -2.44 1.22
C GLU A 438 11.93 -1.09 0.52
N TYR A 439 10.71 -0.65 0.18
CA TYR A 439 10.48 0.64 -0.46
C TYR A 439 10.95 1.80 0.40
N LEU A 440 10.58 1.82 1.67
CA LEU A 440 10.99 2.88 2.59
C LEU A 440 12.49 2.80 2.89
N ASN A 441 13.04 1.62 3.10
CA ASN A 441 14.48 1.48 3.36
C ASN A 441 15.34 1.89 2.15
N ASP A 442 14.92 1.58 0.92
CA ASP A 442 15.60 2.01 -0.32
C ASP A 442 15.68 3.55 -0.42
N ARG A 443 14.68 4.25 0.09
CA ARG A 443 14.55 5.72 -0.01
C ARG A 443 15.00 6.47 1.24
N LEU A 444 14.79 5.91 2.41
CA LEU A 444 15.07 6.56 3.69
C LEU A 444 16.34 6.04 4.35
N GLY A 445 16.80 4.86 3.97
CA GLY A 445 17.90 4.20 4.66
C GLY A 445 17.51 3.72 6.05
N THR A 446 18.48 3.70 6.96
CA THR A 446 18.31 3.30 8.37
C THR A 446 17.71 4.43 9.21
N LEU A 447 18.07 5.67 8.88
CA LEU A 447 17.65 6.89 9.57
C LEU A 447 17.07 7.89 8.55
N ALA A 448 15.94 8.49 8.88
CA ALA A 448 15.34 9.57 8.10
C ALA A 448 15.37 10.86 8.92
N ILE A 449 16.03 11.89 8.42
CA ILE A 449 16.19 13.18 9.11
C ILE A 449 15.56 14.29 8.29
N ASP A 450 14.60 14.98 8.88
CA ASP A 450 14.01 16.19 8.35
C ASP A 450 14.70 17.40 9.02
N ALA A 451 15.67 17.98 8.33
CA ALA A 451 16.43 19.11 8.86
C ALA A 451 15.60 20.39 8.91
N ASP A 452 14.57 20.52 8.05
CA ASP A 452 13.70 21.69 8.07
C ASP A 452 12.80 21.70 9.29
N ALA A 453 12.33 20.54 9.72
CA ALA A 453 11.55 20.35 10.95
C ALA A 453 12.42 20.11 12.20
N ILE A 454 13.73 19.86 12.04
CA ILE A 454 14.65 19.45 13.11
C ILE A 454 14.12 18.18 13.82
N LYS A 455 13.72 17.21 13.01
CA LYS A 455 13.21 15.91 13.48
C LYS A 455 13.95 14.76 12.80
N GLY A 456 14.02 13.64 13.48
CA GLY A 456 14.61 12.42 12.93
C GLY A 456 13.90 11.18 13.42
N PHE A 457 13.91 10.15 12.57
CA PHE A 457 13.23 8.89 12.82
C PHE A 457 14.13 7.71 12.44
N GLY A 458 14.12 6.70 13.26
CA GLY A 458 14.68 5.41 12.89
C GLY A 458 13.72 4.67 11.97
N VAL A 459 14.19 4.21 10.83
CA VAL A 459 13.37 3.44 9.87
C VAL A 459 13.41 1.95 10.22
N ASP A 460 14.60 1.44 10.55
CA ASP A 460 14.82 0.03 10.89
C ASP A 460 15.46 -0.10 12.28
N ASN A 461 14.69 -0.59 13.23
CA ASN A 461 15.12 -1.01 14.59
C ASN A 461 16.13 -0.09 15.28
N CYS A 462 16.00 1.20 15.09
CA CYS A 462 16.79 2.22 15.75
C CYS A 462 15.91 3.38 16.23
N VAL A 463 16.39 4.14 17.16
CA VAL A 463 15.66 5.26 17.77
C VAL A 463 16.50 6.52 17.64
N VAL A 464 15.94 7.58 17.06
CA VAL A 464 16.55 8.91 17.09
C VAL A 464 16.15 9.60 18.37
N THR A 465 17.13 9.89 19.24
CA THR A 465 16.91 10.50 20.55
C THR A 465 17.13 12.00 20.56
N GLY A 466 17.77 12.54 19.52
CA GLY A 466 17.99 13.97 19.42
C GLY A 466 18.42 14.41 18.03
N VAL A 467 17.91 15.57 17.60
CA VAL A 467 18.34 16.27 16.38
C VAL A 467 18.51 17.76 16.71
N THR A 468 19.64 18.33 16.34
CA THR A 468 19.88 19.75 16.45
C THR A 468 20.57 20.30 15.20
N LEU A 469 20.27 21.53 14.82
CA LEU A 469 20.91 22.22 13.70
C LEU A 469 21.39 23.59 14.16
N SER A 470 22.71 23.82 14.13
CA SER A 470 23.32 25.07 14.53
C SER A 470 24.52 25.39 13.63
N GLY A 471 24.60 26.62 13.11
CA GLY A 471 25.72 27.06 12.27
C GLY A 471 25.96 26.19 11.02
N GLY A 472 24.95 25.48 10.53
CA GLY A 472 25.08 24.56 9.41
C GLY A 472 25.57 23.16 9.80
N VAL A 473 25.73 22.88 11.10
CA VAL A 473 26.06 21.57 11.61
C VAL A 473 24.79 20.87 12.12
N LEU A 474 24.41 19.77 11.49
CA LEU A 474 23.33 18.90 11.91
C LEU A 474 23.91 17.83 12.83
N SER A 475 23.49 17.82 14.10
CA SER A 475 23.88 16.79 15.06
C SER A 475 22.71 15.87 15.34
N VAL A 476 22.90 14.57 15.13
CA VAL A 476 21.92 13.51 15.34
C VAL A 476 22.44 12.58 16.43
N THR A 477 21.60 12.30 17.41
CA THR A 477 21.86 11.25 18.42
C THR A 477 20.86 10.12 18.21
N ALA A 478 21.35 8.89 18.07
CA ALA A 478 20.52 7.72 17.80
C ALA A 478 20.99 6.53 18.64
N ASP A 479 20.03 5.77 19.15
CA ASP A 479 20.29 4.43 19.69
C ASP A 479 20.29 3.41 18.52
N LEU A 480 21.47 2.87 18.26
CA LEU A 480 21.74 1.89 17.22
C LEU A 480 22.03 0.50 17.79
N SER A 481 21.74 0.26 19.06
CA SER A 481 22.08 -1.00 19.75
C SER A 481 21.40 -2.23 19.11
N ARG A 482 20.31 -2.02 18.41
CA ARG A 482 19.56 -3.07 17.67
C ARG A 482 19.82 -3.08 16.17
N HIS A 483 20.66 -2.17 15.67
CA HIS A 483 21.07 -2.21 14.26
C HIS A 483 22.02 -3.40 14.04
N PRO A 484 21.79 -4.24 13.00
CA PRO A 484 22.61 -5.43 12.79
C PRO A 484 24.09 -5.09 12.60
N GLN A 485 24.98 -5.77 13.33
CA GLN A 485 26.41 -5.59 13.16
C GLN A 485 26.85 -5.91 11.72
N GLY A 486 27.65 -5.02 11.13
CA GLY A 486 28.14 -5.17 9.78
C GLY A 486 27.16 -4.75 8.69
N SER A 487 25.93 -4.40 9.03
CA SER A 487 25.00 -3.79 8.07
C SER A 487 25.35 -2.31 7.84
N PRO A 488 25.29 -1.82 6.58
CA PRO A 488 25.53 -0.41 6.30
C PRO A 488 24.53 0.49 7.04
N LEU A 489 25.04 1.45 7.77
CA LEU A 489 24.20 2.53 8.30
C LEU A 489 24.03 3.58 7.21
N THR A 490 22.80 3.76 6.78
CA THR A 490 22.42 4.73 5.74
C THR A 490 21.45 5.75 6.29
N MET A 491 21.51 6.98 5.80
CA MET A 491 20.67 8.08 6.28
C MET A 491 20.15 8.91 5.12
N SER A 492 18.86 9.23 5.15
CA SER A 492 18.27 10.22 4.27
C SER A 492 18.13 11.55 4.98
N LEU A 493 18.51 12.62 4.29
CA LEU A 493 18.44 13.97 4.79
C LEU A 493 17.51 14.79 3.90
N PHE A 494 16.43 15.28 4.48
CA PHE A 494 15.52 16.24 3.87
C PHE A 494 15.91 17.63 4.35
N ASP A 495 16.46 18.44 3.45
CA ASP A 495 16.95 19.81 3.72
C ASP A 495 16.60 20.72 2.53
N VAL A 496 15.31 21.04 2.38
CA VAL A 496 14.82 21.93 1.32
C VAL A 496 15.44 23.33 1.46
N GLY A 497 15.66 23.77 2.68
CA GLY A 497 16.32 25.04 3.01
C GLY A 497 17.83 25.06 2.74
N LYS A 498 18.45 23.94 2.38
CA LYS A 498 19.90 23.80 2.11
C LYS A 498 20.77 24.39 3.23
N ARG A 499 20.36 24.14 4.47
CA ARG A 499 21.02 24.71 5.67
C ARG A 499 22.14 23.83 6.21
N VAL A 500 22.13 22.53 5.91
CA VAL A 500 23.07 21.55 6.43
C VAL A 500 24.36 21.58 5.60
N ARG A 501 25.49 21.77 6.28
CA ARG A 501 26.84 21.73 5.71
C ARG A 501 27.66 20.54 6.20
N ARG A 502 27.38 20.10 7.42
CA ARG A 502 28.06 18.99 8.10
C ARG A 502 27.05 18.19 8.88
N VAL A 503 27.27 16.89 8.98
CA VAL A 503 26.43 15.98 9.76
C VAL A 503 27.29 15.26 10.77
N ILE A 504 26.86 15.26 12.04
CA ILE A 504 27.47 14.54 13.15
C ILE A 504 26.45 13.53 13.65
N LEU A 505 26.80 12.25 13.67
CA LEU A 505 26.00 11.18 14.25
C LEU A 505 26.72 10.60 15.46
N ASN A 506 26.08 10.61 16.63
CA ASN A 506 26.63 10.12 17.91
C ASN A 506 28.02 10.68 18.25
N GLY A 507 28.26 11.93 17.87
CA GLY A 507 29.54 12.62 18.12
C GLY A 507 30.60 12.46 17.01
N GLU A 508 30.37 11.64 16.02
CA GLU A 508 31.28 11.41 14.90
C GLU A 508 30.78 12.12 13.63
N GLU A 509 31.69 12.78 12.91
CA GLU A 509 31.37 13.42 11.65
C GLU A 509 31.21 12.38 10.54
N ILE A 510 30.08 12.40 9.87
CA ILE A 510 29.81 11.54 8.73
C ILE A 510 30.29 12.27 7.47
N ALA A 511 31.22 11.61 6.73
CA ALA A 511 31.67 12.13 5.43
C ALA A 511 30.50 12.32 4.46
N ALA A 512 30.57 13.34 3.60
CA ALA A 512 29.59 13.54 2.55
C ALA A 512 29.58 12.34 1.60
N GLY A 513 28.43 11.66 1.49
CA GLY A 513 28.27 10.50 0.62
C GLY A 513 27.22 9.49 1.06
N PRO A 514 27.05 9.16 2.36
CA PRO A 514 26.01 8.23 2.81
C PRO A 514 24.62 8.86 2.93
N TRP A 515 24.46 10.16 2.81
CA TRP A 515 23.13 10.77 2.80
C TRP A 515 22.71 11.17 1.39
N GLN A 516 21.50 10.80 1.04
CA GLN A 516 20.83 11.35 -0.12
C GLN A 516 20.10 12.62 0.34
N THR A 517 20.53 13.78 -0.15
CA THR A 517 19.68 14.97 -0.14
C THR A 517 18.56 14.69 -1.13
N PHE A 518 17.34 14.63 -0.66
CA PHE A 518 16.18 14.64 -1.54
C PHE A 518 15.91 16.10 -1.93
N PRO A 519 16.22 16.46 -3.18
CA PRO A 519 15.75 17.69 -3.75
C PRO A 519 14.40 17.40 -4.39
N GLU A 520 13.58 18.37 -4.42
CA GLU A 520 12.40 18.52 -5.27
C GLU A 520 11.12 17.85 -4.74
N LYS A 521 10.18 18.75 -4.58
CA LYS A 521 8.75 18.49 -4.45
C LYS A 521 8.30 17.64 -5.63
N LEU A 522 7.47 16.64 -5.35
CA LEU A 522 6.66 15.97 -6.38
C LEU A 522 5.87 16.98 -7.18
#